data_795991be562e25f68249d9eb4863658a
#
_entry.id   795991be562e25f68249d9eb4863658a
#
_cell.length_a   1.000
_cell.length_b   1.000
_cell.length_c   1.000
_cell.angle_alpha   90.00
_cell.angle_beta   90.00
_cell.angle_gamma   90.00
#
_symmetry.space_group_name_H-M   'P 1'
#
loop_
_entity.id
_entity.type
_entity.pdbx_description
1 polymer ?
#
loop_
_entity_poly.entity_id
_entity_poly.type
_entity_poly.pdbx_seq_one_letter_code
_entity_poly.pdbx_strand_id
1 'polypeptide(L)'
;MAKIIAGVGSSHVPAIGAALDNGKTEEPYWKRVFSGFEKSKQWMANTKPDVAIVVYNDHASAFSVEMIPTFALGCAAEFPPADEGWGPRPVPVLKGHPALAAHIAQSVILDEFDLTVVNKMEVDHGLTVPMNLLFGTPKEWPCPVIPLAVNVVMYPPPTGHRCYMLGKAIRKAVESYPEDLKVVIFGTGGLSHQISGPRAGLINS
;
A
#
# COMPACT_ATOMS: atom_id res chain seq x y z
N MET A 1 6.73 -7.26 22.01
CA MET A 1 6.65 -5.97 21.30
C MET A 1 6.71 -6.23 19.81
N ALA A 2 5.95 -5.47 19.04
CA ALA A 2 5.93 -5.61 17.59
C ALA A 2 7.30 -5.33 16.95
N LYS A 3 7.56 -5.97 15.82
CA LYS A 3 8.83 -5.85 15.08
C LYS A 3 8.56 -5.73 13.59
N ILE A 4 9.26 -4.81 12.93
CA ILE A 4 9.32 -4.81 11.47
C ILE A 4 10.33 -5.88 11.07
N ILE A 5 9.83 -6.97 10.48
CA ILE A 5 10.63 -8.14 10.12
C ILE A 5 11.10 -8.13 8.66
N ALA A 6 10.42 -7.35 7.80
CA ALA A 6 10.73 -7.28 6.39
C ALA A 6 10.19 -6.00 5.74
N GLY A 7 10.82 -5.62 4.62
CA GLY A 7 10.35 -4.61 3.70
C GLY A 7 10.37 -5.15 2.27
N VAL A 8 9.38 -4.80 1.46
CA VAL A 8 9.29 -5.23 0.07
C VAL A 8 8.81 -4.09 -0.82
N GLY A 9 9.47 -3.92 -1.97
CA GLY A 9 9.04 -3.01 -3.02
C GLY A 9 8.22 -3.76 -4.07
N SER A 10 7.12 -3.17 -4.53
CA SER A 10 6.26 -3.76 -5.55
C SER A 10 5.68 -2.71 -6.50
N SER A 11 5.52 -3.08 -7.75
CA SER A 11 4.72 -2.30 -8.70
C SER A 11 3.25 -2.29 -8.29
N HIS A 12 2.55 -1.19 -8.58
CA HIS A 12 1.10 -1.12 -8.46
C HIS A 12 0.39 -0.70 -9.77
N VAL A 13 0.99 -0.98 -10.91
CA VAL A 13 0.41 -0.63 -12.22
C VAL A 13 -0.99 -1.24 -12.37
N PRO A 14 -2.03 -0.44 -12.68
CA PRO A 14 -3.41 -0.93 -12.76
C PRO A 14 -3.61 -2.02 -13.80
N ALA A 15 -2.85 -1.99 -14.90
CA ALA A 15 -2.90 -3.01 -15.94
C ALA A 15 -2.53 -4.42 -15.43
N ILE A 16 -1.68 -4.53 -14.38
CA ILE A 16 -1.37 -5.82 -13.74
C ILE A 16 -2.61 -6.35 -13.01
N GLY A 17 -3.33 -5.47 -12.30
CA GLY A 17 -4.59 -5.81 -11.66
C GLY A 17 -5.63 -6.28 -12.66
N ALA A 18 -5.82 -5.52 -13.75
CA ALA A 18 -6.74 -5.88 -14.82
C ALA A 18 -6.39 -7.23 -15.48
N ALA A 19 -5.10 -7.55 -15.64
CA ALA A 19 -4.69 -8.85 -16.16
C ALA A 19 -5.01 -10.01 -15.21
N LEU A 20 -4.84 -9.81 -13.91
CA LEU A 20 -5.26 -10.77 -12.87
C LEU A 20 -6.78 -10.99 -12.91
N ASP A 21 -7.54 -9.91 -12.86
CA ASP A 21 -8.99 -9.93 -12.74
C ASP A 21 -9.68 -10.54 -13.99
N ASN A 22 -9.03 -10.42 -15.16
CA ASN A 22 -9.50 -11.00 -16.43
C ASN A 22 -8.85 -12.36 -16.78
N GLY A 23 -8.13 -12.99 -15.86
CA GLY A 23 -7.55 -14.32 -16.07
C GLY A 23 -6.43 -14.39 -17.13
N LYS A 24 -5.73 -13.27 -17.39
CA LYS A 24 -4.71 -13.16 -18.46
C LYS A 24 -3.30 -13.54 -18.03
N THR A 25 -3.15 -14.15 -16.87
CA THR A 25 -1.82 -14.43 -16.28
C THR A 25 -0.94 -15.34 -17.15
N GLU A 26 -1.55 -16.20 -17.99
CA GLU A 26 -0.83 -17.11 -18.88
C GLU A 26 -0.57 -16.55 -20.29
N GLU A 27 -1.10 -15.36 -20.64
CA GLU A 27 -0.76 -14.71 -21.90
C GLU A 27 0.75 -14.40 -21.95
N PRO A 28 1.44 -14.54 -23.09
CA PRO A 28 2.91 -14.48 -23.19
C PRO A 28 3.54 -13.25 -22.53
N TYR A 29 2.89 -12.09 -22.66
CA TYR A 29 3.36 -10.83 -22.03
C TYR A 29 3.19 -10.89 -20.51
N TRP A 30 2.00 -11.27 -20.03
CA TRP A 30 1.67 -11.28 -18.61
C TRP A 30 2.34 -12.41 -17.84
N LYS A 31 2.47 -13.59 -18.45
CA LYS A 31 3.17 -14.73 -17.86
C LYS A 31 4.57 -14.36 -17.39
N ARG A 32 5.28 -13.57 -18.18
CA ARG A 32 6.61 -13.07 -17.81
C ARG A 32 6.58 -12.18 -16.57
N VAL A 33 5.56 -11.34 -16.42
CA VAL A 33 5.38 -10.48 -15.25
C VAL A 33 5.08 -11.32 -14.02
N PHE A 34 4.06 -12.18 -14.09
CA PHE A 34 3.62 -12.97 -12.93
C PHE A 34 4.65 -14.01 -12.49
N SER A 35 5.33 -14.68 -13.41
CA SER A 35 6.42 -15.61 -13.05
C SER A 35 7.58 -14.89 -12.34
N GLY A 36 7.82 -13.61 -12.63
CA GLY A 36 8.80 -12.79 -11.93
C GLY A 36 8.46 -12.60 -10.44
N PHE A 37 7.18 -12.58 -10.09
CA PHE A 37 6.72 -12.42 -8.70
C PHE A 37 6.62 -13.73 -7.90
N GLU A 38 6.73 -14.90 -8.52
CA GLU A 38 6.55 -16.17 -7.82
C GLU A 38 7.51 -16.36 -6.63
N LYS A 39 8.78 -15.93 -6.78
CA LYS A 39 9.75 -16.00 -5.69
C LYS A 39 9.37 -15.08 -4.53
N SER A 40 8.90 -13.87 -4.82
CA SER A 40 8.46 -12.90 -3.82
C SER A 40 7.19 -13.40 -3.10
N LYS A 41 6.26 -14.00 -3.84
CA LYS A 41 5.05 -14.62 -3.30
C LYS A 41 5.39 -15.79 -2.36
N GLN A 42 6.27 -16.68 -2.81
CA GLN A 42 6.75 -17.80 -1.97
C GLN A 42 7.46 -17.30 -0.70
N TRP A 43 8.30 -16.29 -0.83
CA TRP A 43 8.97 -15.68 0.30
C TRP A 43 7.98 -15.05 1.30
N MET A 44 6.96 -14.34 0.81
CA MET A 44 5.91 -13.75 1.64
C MET A 44 5.09 -14.82 2.36
N ALA A 45 4.75 -15.92 1.67
CA ALA A 45 4.06 -17.05 2.26
C ALA A 45 4.85 -17.71 3.42
N ASN A 46 6.19 -17.72 3.30
CA ASN A 46 7.07 -18.23 4.36
C ASN A 46 7.26 -17.22 5.50
N THR A 47 7.20 -15.94 5.21
CA THR A 47 7.36 -14.83 6.18
C THR A 47 6.21 -14.79 7.18
N LYS A 48 4.97 -15.06 6.75
CA LYS A 48 3.76 -15.12 7.58
C LYS A 48 3.64 -13.90 8.52
N PRO A 49 3.47 -12.70 7.96
CA PRO A 49 3.30 -11.50 8.78
C PRO A 49 1.98 -11.53 9.54
N ASP A 50 1.95 -10.89 10.70
CA ASP A 50 0.73 -10.66 11.46
C ASP A 50 0.01 -9.37 11.02
N VAL A 51 0.76 -8.40 10.46
CA VAL A 51 0.22 -7.13 9.91
C VAL A 51 1.09 -6.66 8.74
N ALA A 52 0.46 -6.10 7.71
CA ALA A 52 1.14 -5.41 6.62
C ALA A 52 0.84 -3.89 6.67
N ILE A 53 1.87 -3.06 6.72
CA ILE A 53 1.75 -1.62 6.47
C ILE A 53 2.04 -1.40 4.99
N VAL A 54 1.07 -0.89 4.23
CA VAL A 54 1.22 -0.69 2.79
C VAL A 54 1.33 0.81 2.50
N VAL A 55 2.53 1.23 2.10
CA VAL A 55 2.83 2.60 1.68
C VAL A 55 2.52 2.72 0.19
N TYR A 56 1.57 3.57 -0.16
CA TYR A 56 1.11 3.76 -1.54
C TYR A 56 0.68 5.20 -1.79
N ASN A 57 0.44 5.59 -3.02
CA ASN A 57 -0.32 6.79 -3.33
C ASN A 57 -1.75 6.40 -3.70
N ASP A 58 -2.70 7.16 -3.17
CA ASP A 58 -4.10 7.10 -3.61
C ASP A 58 -4.26 7.80 -4.96
N HIS A 59 -5.05 7.22 -5.86
CA HIS A 59 -5.28 7.76 -7.21
C HIS A 59 -6.64 8.50 -7.29
N ALA A 60 -6.92 9.35 -6.33
CA ALA A 60 -8.15 10.10 -6.19
C ALA A 60 -9.40 9.23 -5.94
N SER A 61 -9.21 8.13 -5.22
CA SER A 61 -10.29 7.22 -4.80
C SER A 61 -10.76 7.49 -3.38
N ALA A 62 -9.84 7.49 -2.41
CA ALA A 62 -10.14 7.84 -1.02
C ALA A 62 -10.11 9.36 -0.78
N PHE A 63 -9.26 10.09 -1.52
CA PHE A 63 -9.09 11.53 -1.39
C PHE A 63 -9.39 12.21 -2.72
N SER A 64 -10.19 13.29 -2.69
CA SER A 64 -10.47 14.08 -3.89
C SER A 64 -9.30 15.03 -4.19
N VAL A 65 -9.24 15.51 -5.45
CA VAL A 65 -8.27 16.54 -5.84
C VAL A 65 -8.50 17.89 -5.13
N GLU A 66 -9.63 18.05 -4.46
CA GLU A 66 -9.96 19.22 -3.65
C GLU A 66 -9.38 19.16 -2.25
N MET A 67 -9.08 17.96 -1.74
CA MET A 67 -8.52 17.74 -0.42
C MET A 67 -7.59 16.51 -0.44
N ILE A 68 -6.31 16.76 -0.60
CA ILE A 68 -5.28 15.72 -0.63
C ILE A 68 -4.37 15.86 0.59
N PRO A 69 -4.41 14.93 1.55
CA PRO A 69 -3.48 14.93 2.67
C PRO A 69 -2.07 14.58 2.22
N THR A 70 -1.05 15.21 2.75
CA THR A 70 0.35 14.87 2.49
C THR A 70 0.66 13.44 2.90
N PHE A 71 0.19 13.07 4.11
CA PHE A 71 0.26 11.72 4.64
C PHE A 71 -1.08 11.37 5.30
N ALA A 72 -1.59 10.18 5.01
CA ALA A 72 -2.83 9.68 5.61
C ALA A 72 -2.68 8.23 6.03
N LEU A 73 -3.11 7.91 7.25
CA LEU A 73 -3.07 6.57 7.81
C LEU A 73 -4.49 6.03 8.00
N GLY A 74 -4.79 4.89 7.40
CA GLY A 74 -6.04 4.18 7.59
C GLY A 74 -6.11 3.52 8.97
N CYS A 75 -7.07 3.96 9.80
CA CYS A 75 -7.29 3.45 11.15
C CYS A 75 -8.63 2.67 11.28
N ALA A 76 -9.30 2.41 10.17
CA ALA A 76 -10.56 1.67 10.15
C ALA A 76 -10.37 0.17 10.41
N ALA A 77 -11.47 -0.50 10.77
CA ALA A 77 -11.49 -1.95 10.92
C ALA A 77 -11.47 -2.69 9.58
N GLU A 78 -11.90 -2.04 8.52
CA GLU A 78 -11.98 -2.61 7.16
C GLU A 78 -11.79 -1.53 6.09
N PHE A 79 -11.27 -1.98 4.94
CA PHE A 79 -11.02 -1.17 3.76
C PHE A 79 -11.57 -1.89 2.53
N PRO A 80 -12.75 -1.51 2.03
CA PRO A 80 -13.29 -2.05 0.78
C PRO A 80 -12.47 -1.57 -0.42
N PRO A 81 -12.41 -2.38 -1.50
CA PRO A 81 -11.82 -1.92 -2.76
C PRO A 81 -12.64 -0.80 -3.37
N ALA A 82 -11.97 0.25 -3.85
CA ALA A 82 -12.58 1.40 -4.47
C ALA A 82 -13.13 1.10 -5.87
N ASP A 83 -14.20 1.82 -6.24
CA ASP A 83 -14.63 1.92 -7.63
C ASP A 83 -13.82 3.02 -8.34
N GLU A 84 -12.97 2.59 -9.27
CA GLU A 84 -12.10 3.46 -10.06
C GLU A 84 -12.70 3.82 -11.45
N GLY A 85 -14.04 3.73 -11.59
CA GLY A 85 -14.79 4.09 -12.79
C GLY A 85 -15.27 2.90 -13.63
N TRP A 86 -14.92 1.67 -13.25
CA TRP A 86 -15.38 0.41 -13.90
C TRP A 86 -15.79 -0.66 -12.90
N GLY A 87 -16.20 -0.21 -11.74
CA GLY A 87 -16.51 -1.07 -10.59
C GLY A 87 -15.30 -1.42 -9.75
N PRO A 88 -15.54 -1.80 -8.47
CA PRO A 88 -14.46 -2.24 -7.59
C PRO A 88 -13.82 -3.53 -8.11
N ARG A 89 -12.51 -3.68 -7.89
CA ARG A 89 -11.81 -4.92 -8.21
C ARG A 89 -12.40 -6.11 -7.45
N PRO A 90 -12.46 -7.32 -8.06
CA PRO A 90 -13.02 -8.52 -7.43
C PRO A 90 -12.03 -9.13 -6.41
N VAL A 91 -11.65 -8.35 -5.40
CA VAL A 91 -10.75 -8.76 -4.32
C VAL A 91 -11.49 -8.67 -2.98
N PRO A 92 -11.12 -9.49 -1.98
CA PRO A 92 -11.73 -9.40 -0.66
C PRO A 92 -11.54 -8.02 -0.01
N VAL A 93 -12.51 -7.60 0.80
CA VAL A 93 -12.34 -6.46 1.71
C VAL A 93 -11.12 -6.70 2.60
N LEU A 94 -10.26 -5.69 2.72
CA LEU A 94 -9.10 -5.78 3.60
C LEU A 94 -9.53 -5.50 5.04
N LYS A 95 -9.13 -6.36 5.95
CA LYS A 95 -9.26 -6.09 7.39
C LYS A 95 -8.15 -5.15 7.83
N GLY A 96 -8.50 -4.17 8.66
CA GLY A 96 -7.54 -3.29 9.30
C GLY A 96 -7.03 -3.84 10.63
N HIS A 97 -6.07 -3.12 11.21
CA HIS A 97 -5.62 -3.33 12.59
C HIS A 97 -5.76 -2.01 13.38
N PRO A 98 -6.99 -1.64 13.81
CA PRO A 98 -7.26 -0.31 14.39
C PRO A 98 -6.39 0.04 15.59
N ALA A 99 -6.11 -0.92 16.46
CA ALA A 99 -5.32 -0.69 17.67
C ALA A 99 -3.87 -0.30 17.35
N LEU A 100 -3.19 -1.04 16.47
CA LEU A 100 -1.84 -0.71 16.03
C LEU A 100 -1.83 0.58 15.19
N ALA A 101 -2.81 0.77 14.30
CA ALA A 101 -2.92 1.97 13.48
C ALA A 101 -3.10 3.23 14.34
N ALA A 102 -3.98 3.19 15.35
CA ALA A 102 -4.17 4.28 16.30
C ALA A 102 -2.90 4.58 17.11
N HIS A 103 -2.19 3.54 17.56
CA HIS A 103 -0.91 3.69 18.25
C HIS A 103 0.16 4.33 17.36
N ILE A 104 0.26 3.91 16.09
CA ILE A 104 1.17 4.53 15.11
C ILE A 104 0.78 5.99 14.88
N ALA A 105 -0.51 6.28 14.63
CA ALA A 105 -0.99 7.64 14.40
C ALA A 105 -0.64 8.56 15.58
N GLN A 106 -0.97 8.15 16.80
CA GLN A 106 -0.65 8.92 17.99
C GLN A 106 0.85 9.15 18.15
N SER A 107 1.67 8.12 18.02
CA SER A 107 3.12 8.21 18.16
C SER A 107 3.74 9.14 17.12
N VAL A 108 3.30 9.04 15.86
CA VAL A 108 3.81 9.83 14.74
C VAL A 108 3.41 11.31 14.86
N ILE A 109 2.17 11.58 15.28
CA ILE A 109 1.70 12.96 15.52
C ILE A 109 2.46 13.59 16.69
N LEU A 110 2.69 12.87 17.77
CA LEU A 110 3.50 13.34 18.89
C LEU A 110 4.99 13.49 18.56
N ASP A 111 5.46 12.88 17.48
CA ASP A 111 6.81 13.04 16.91
C ASP A 111 6.84 14.14 15.81
N GLU A 112 5.90 15.09 15.89
CA GLU A 112 5.78 16.31 15.08
C GLU A 112 5.48 16.09 13.58
N PHE A 113 4.78 15.02 13.22
CA PHE A 113 4.28 14.81 11.87
C PHE A 113 2.80 15.17 11.73
N ASP A 114 2.49 15.97 10.70
CA ASP A 114 1.11 16.20 10.27
C ASP A 114 0.59 14.97 9.54
N LEU A 115 -0.05 14.08 10.28
CA LEU A 115 -0.63 12.83 9.78
C LEU A 115 -2.15 12.90 9.82
N THR A 116 -2.81 12.69 8.69
CA THR A 116 -4.27 12.58 8.63
C THR A 116 -4.69 11.19 9.10
N VAL A 117 -5.53 11.13 10.15
CA VAL A 117 -6.14 9.89 10.64
C VAL A 117 -7.42 9.62 9.87
N VAL A 118 -7.51 8.45 9.22
CA VAL A 118 -8.65 8.12 8.35
C VAL A 118 -9.41 6.91 8.92
N ASN A 119 -10.59 7.19 9.47
CA ASN A 119 -11.42 6.16 10.10
C ASN A 119 -12.41 5.48 9.13
N LYS A 120 -12.45 5.90 7.88
CA LYS A 120 -13.22 5.28 6.81
C LYS A 120 -12.64 5.68 5.47
N MET A 121 -12.26 4.71 4.66
CA MET A 121 -11.78 4.91 3.29
C MET A 121 -11.91 3.64 2.46
N GLU A 122 -11.99 3.81 1.18
CA GLU A 122 -11.80 2.75 0.20
C GLU A 122 -10.34 2.72 -0.24
N VAL A 123 -9.89 1.61 -0.84
CA VAL A 123 -8.51 1.47 -1.31
C VAL A 123 -8.48 1.03 -2.76
N ASP A 124 -7.65 1.69 -3.54
CA ASP A 124 -7.55 1.50 -4.97
C ASP A 124 -6.51 0.43 -5.38
N HIS A 125 -6.21 0.38 -6.70
CA HIS A 125 -5.21 -0.52 -7.27
C HIS A 125 -3.81 -0.29 -6.67
N GLY A 126 -3.50 0.95 -6.24
CA GLY A 126 -2.20 1.28 -5.62
C GLY A 126 -1.88 0.42 -4.41
N LEU A 127 -2.91 -0.03 -3.70
CA LEU A 127 -2.80 -0.95 -2.58
C LEU A 127 -3.13 -2.39 -2.97
N THR A 128 -4.23 -2.61 -3.70
CA THR A 128 -4.75 -3.96 -3.94
C THR A 128 -3.92 -4.77 -4.93
N VAL A 129 -3.27 -4.14 -5.91
CA VAL A 129 -2.38 -4.84 -6.86
C VAL A 129 -1.13 -5.41 -6.17
N PRO A 130 -0.36 -4.64 -5.38
CA PRO A 130 0.76 -5.20 -4.61
C PRO A 130 0.35 -6.33 -3.67
N MET A 131 -0.80 -6.23 -3.04
CA MET A 131 -1.33 -7.31 -2.20
C MET A 131 -1.53 -8.60 -3.00
N ASN A 132 -2.12 -8.51 -4.19
CA ASN A 132 -2.26 -9.68 -5.08
C ASN A 132 -0.91 -10.24 -5.55
N LEU A 133 0.05 -9.38 -5.89
CA LEU A 133 1.37 -9.84 -6.35
C LEU A 133 2.14 -10.62 -5.29
N LEU A 134 1.92 -10.30 -4.00
CA LEU A 134 2.66 -10.89 -2.89
C LEU A 134 1.87 -11.97 -2.13
N PHE A 135 0.55 -11.89 -2.11
CA PHE A 135 -0.30 -12.86 -1.41
C PHE A 135 -1.14 -13.73 -2.37
N GLY A 136 -1.07 -13.46 -3.68
CA GLY A 136 -1.92 -14.14 -4.66
C GLY A 136 -3.36 -13.61 -4.66
N THR A 137 -4.29 -14.46 -5.07
CA THR A 137 -5.73 -14.16 -5.10
C THR A 137 -6.48 -14.98 -4.03
N PRO A 138 -6.31 -14.65 -2.76
CA PRO A 138 -6.92 -15.42 -1.68
C PRO A 138 -8.43 -15.13 -1.58
N LYS A 139 -9.19 -16.01 -0.93
CA LYS A 139 -10.59 -15.73 -0.55
C LYS A 139 -10.68 -14.75 0.62
N GLU A 140 -9.65 -14.68 1.43
CA GLU A 140 -9.48 -13.76 2.55
C GLU A 140 -7.99 -13.42 2.66
N TRP A 141 -7.67 -12.15 2.90
CA TRP A 141 -6.28 -11.73 3.02
C TRP A 141 -5.61 -12.37 4.26
N PRO A 142 -4.35 -12.81 4.14
CA PRO A 142 -3.70 -13.61 5.19
C PRO A 142 -3.35 -12.81 6.46
N CYS A 143 -3.38 -11.49 6.41
CA CYS A 143 -3.17 -10.63 7.58
C CYS A 143 -3.92 -9.30 7.43
N PRO A 144 -4.21 -8.60 8.53
CA PRO A 144 -4.65 -7.22 8.53
C PRO A 144 -3.70 -6.27 7.82
N VAL A 145 -4.25 -5.18 7.29
CA VAL A 145 -3.52 -4.16 6.54
C VAL A 145 -3.72 -2.79 7.16
N ILE A 146 -2.65 -2.02 7.23
CA ILE A 146 -2.69 -0.60 7.59
C ILE A 146 -2.28 0.20 6.36
N PRO A 147 -3.23 0.86 5.66
CA PRO A 147 -2.93 1.73 4.53
C PRO A 147 -2.21 3.00 4.99
N LEU A 148 -1.10 3.32 4.35
CA LEU A 148 -0.40 4.59 4.52
C LEU A 148 -0.31 5.28 3.16
N ALA A 149 -1.21 6.23 2.92
CA ALA A 149 -1.21 7.01 1.69
C ALA A 149 -0.20 8.17 1.78
N VAL A 150 0.60 8.31 0.73
CA VAL A 150 1.57 9.40 0.54
C VAL A 150 1.20 10.16 -0.72
N ASN A 151 0.97 11.47 -0.62
CA ASN A 151 0.65 12.27 -1.79
C ASN A 151 1.84 12.37 -2.75
N VAL A 152 1.67 11.86 -3.96
CA VAL A 152 2.57 12.10 -5.08
C VAL A 152 1.82 12.56 -6.34
N VAL A 153 0.49 12.67 -6.25
CA VAL A 153 -0.40 13.04 -7.37
C VAL A 153 -0.45 14.54 -7.57
N MET A 154 -0.53 15.29 -6.48
CA MET A 154 -0.65 16.76 -6.53
C MET A 154 0.61 17.45 -5.97
N TYR A 155 1.01 18.49 -6.66
CA TYR A 155 2.14 19.36 -6.20
C TYR A 155 1.69 20.27 -5.04
N PRO A 156 2.52 20.45 -4.00
CA PRO A 156 3.84 19.82 -3.82
C PRO A 156 3.74 18.44 -3.12
N PRO A 157 4.42 17.41 -3.64
CA PRO A 157 4.58 16.16 -2.91
C PRO A 157 5.53 16.35 -1.72
N PRO A 158 5.48 15.48 -0.70
CA PRO A 158 6.46 15.49 0.36
C PRO A 158 7.86 15.20 -0.19
N THR A 159 8.88 15.79 0.42
CA THR A 159 10.26 15.50 0.03
C THR A 159 10.68 14.09 0.42
N GLY A 160 11.64 13.51 -0.30
CA GLY A 160 12.21 12.20 0.05
C GLY A 160 12.78 12.17 1.48
N HIS A 161 13.39 13.29 1.93
CA HIS A 161 13.85 13.42 3.31
C HIS A 161 12.68 13.32 4.32
N ARG A 162 11.56 14.00 4.03
CA ARG A 162 10.36 13.96 4.89
C ARG A 162 9.77 12.53 4.96
N CYS A 163 9.72 11.83 3.83
CA CYS A 163 9.30 10.43 3.77
C CYS A 163 10.24 9.49 4.56
N TYR A 164 11.55 9.72 4.46
CA TYR A 164 12.54 8.97 5.24
C TYR A 164 12.36 9.17 6.75
N MET A 165 12.15 10.41 7.19
CA MET A 165 11.90 10.73 8.60
C MET A 165 10.58 10.12 9.10
N LEU A 166 9.52 10.14 8.28
CA LEU A 166 8.26 9.45 8.58
C LEU A 166 8.48 7.94 8.77
N GLY A 167 9.28 7.32 7.90
CA GLY A 167 9.63 5.90 8.04
C GLY A 167 10.33 5.58 9.37
N LYS A 168 11.20 6.46 9.84
CA LYS A 168 11.84 6.33 11.17
C LYS A 168 10.83 6.47 12.31
N ALA A 169 9.92 7.43 12.23
CA ALA A 169 8.87 7.63 13.23
C ALA A 169 7.92 6.42 13.30
N ILE A 170 7.51 5.88 12.14
CA ILE A 170 6.69 4.66 12.06
C ILE A 170 7.43 3.46 12.67
N ARG A 171 8.71 3.28 12.37
CA ARG A 171 9.49 2.21 12.97
C ARG A 171 9.49 2.30 14.48
N LYS A 172 9.79 3.47 15.04
CA LYS A 172 9.77 3.72 16.49
C LYS A 172 8.40 3.42 17.09
N ALA A 173 7.32 3.84 16.41
CA ALA A 173 5.95 3.58 16.82
C ALA A 173 5.64 2.07 16.84
N VAL A 174 5.97 1.33 15.78
CA VAL A 174 5.77 -0.12 15.71
C VAL A 174 6.56 -0.82 16.83
N GLU A 175 7.85 -0.50 17.00
CA GLU A 175 8.71 -1.13 17.99
C GLU A 175 8.30 -0.84 19.44
N SER A 176 7.51 0.24 19.69
CA SER A 176 6.94 0.55 21.00
C SER A 176 5.58 -0.09 21.26
N TYR A 177 4.96 -0.73 20.27
CA TYR A 177 3.66 -1.39 20.45
C TYR A 177 3.83 -2.66 21.31
N PRO A 178 2.97 -2.86 22.35
CA PRO A 178 3.25 -3.88 23.38
C PRO A 178 3.05 -5.32 22.90
N GLU A 179 2.16 -5.57 21.93
CA GLU A 179 1.89 -6.91 21.43
C GLU A 179 3.07 -7.44 20.59
N ASP A 180 3.27 -8.75 20.58
CA ASP A 180 4.32 -9.40 19.79
C ASP A 180 3.79 -9.68 18.38
N LEU A 181 3.99 -8.72 17.46
CA LEU A 181 3.52 -8.77 16.09
C LEU A 181 4.70 -8.72 15.10
N LYS A 182 4.62 -9.57 14.09
CA LYS A 182 5.50 -9.53 12.91
C LYS A 182 4.91 -8.59 11.87
N VAL A 183 5.49 -7.41 11.72
CA VAL A 183 5.03 -6.39 10.79
C VAL A 183 5.90 -6.40 9.54
N VAL A 184 5.26 -6.38 8.36
CA VAL A 184 5.95 -6.14 7.08
C VAL A 184 5.56 -4.78 6.54
N ILE A 185 6.48 -4.13 5.81
CA ILE A 185 6.22 -2.85 5.13
C ILE A 185 6.29 -3.08 3.63
N PHE A 186 5.26 -2.68 2.92
CA PHE A 186 5.25 -2.62 1.46
C PHE A 186 5.49 -1.17 1.02
N GLY A 187 6.47 -0.95 0.15
CA GLY A 187 6.60 0.27 -0.64
C GLY A 187 6.09 0.00 -2.04
N THR A 188 5.10 0.75 -2.50
CA THR A 188 4.46 0.47 -3.78
C THR A 188 4.64 1.60 -4.79
N GLY A 189 4.52 1.30 -6.08
CA GLY A 189 4.63 2.25 -7.16
C GLY A 189 5.87 2.09 -8.03
N GLY A 190 6.05 3.03 -8.95
CA GLY A 190 7.26 3.18 -9.74
C GLY A 190 8.25 4.15 -9.09
N LEU A 191 9.55 3.95 -9.32
CA LEU A 191 10.58 4.87 -8.79
C LEU A 191 10.49 6.25 -9.45
N SER A 192 10.22 6.30 -10.75
CA SER A 192 10.04 7.53 -11.52
C SER A 192 9.36 7.23 -12.86
N HIS A 193 8.32 7.97 -13.20
CA HIS A 193 7.74 7.98 -14.55
C HIS A 193 6.88 9.23 -14.75
N GLN A 194 6.64 9.58 -16.01
CA GLN A 194 5.71 10.65 -16.36
C GLN A 194 4.31 10.07 -16.53
N ILE A 195 3.35 10.60 -15.76
CA ILE A 195 1.96 10.14 -15.78
C ILE A 195 1.08 10.91 -16.76
N SER A 196 1.54 12.04 -17.29
CA SER A 196 0.78 12.89 -18.21
C SER A 196 1.66 13.60 -19.24
N GLY A 197 1.05 14.19 -20.27
CA GLY A 197 1.72 14.94 -21.33
C GLY A 197 2.30 14.05 -22.44
N PRO A 198 3.06 14.65 -23.39
CA PRO A 198 3.56 13.95 -24.59
C PRO A 198 4.52 12.78 -24.30
N ARG A 199 5.05 12.72 -23.10
CA ARG A 199 5.97 11.65 -22.66
C ARG A 199 5.35 10.79 -21.56
N ALA A 200 4.02 10.70 -21.50
CA ALA A 200 3.34 9.84 -20.53
C ALA A 200 3.83 8.39 -20.66
N GLY A 201 4.14 7.75 -19.54
CA GLY A 201 4.69 6.41 -19.48
C GLY A 201 6.22 6.35 -19.57
N LEU A 202 6.91 7.47 -19.82
CA LEU A 202 8.38 7.48 -19.82
C LEU A 202 8.89 7.15 -18.40
N ILE A 203 9.72 6.13 -18.33
CA ILE A 203 10.46 5.77 -17.12
C ILE A 203 11.82 6.48 -17.18
N ASN A 204 12.11 7.25 -16.14
CA ASN A 204 13.40 7.92 -16.01
C ASN A 204 14.37 6.94 -15.34
N SER A 205 15.36 6.46 -16.10
CA SER A 205 16.37 5.50 -15.65
C SER A 205 17.61 6.21 -15.10
#